data_e2f1fcec47531f748a1b868f41f53a41
#
_entry.id   e2f1fcec47531f748a1b868f41f53a41
#
_cell.length_a   1.000
_cell.length_b   1.000
_cell.length_c   1.000
_cell.angle_alpha   90.00
_cell.angle_beta   90.00
_cell.angle_gamma   90.00
#
_symmetry.space_group_name_H-M   'P 1'
#
loop_
_entity.id
_entity.type
_entity.pdbx_description
1 polymer ?
#
loop_
_entity_poly.entity_id
_entity_poly.type
_entity_poly.pdbx_seq_one_letter_code
_entity_poly.pdbx_strand_id
1 'polypeptide(L)'
;LRESRNVYLFRFCCMTFTPLATLVLIVVPGSLKQIDAGNGQVFGVNSADEIYTLYSGVWTKVPGSLKHVSVGPAGVWGVSAGDYILNLQRGDWVVVRGLLKQVDAGGSVFPAGVNSNDDIYCLPAEGSWINIQGKLKYYSCGSYSCWGVNSADNIYIMKGVTPTKCGGSLQWEQIDGALSMIEVSTDGKVYGVNSNGDLFEREGVSSINPAGTKWRQLPLYQRIKHVSYDGGHLWLITLDNSILDCTDDLN
;
A
#
# COMPACT_ATOMS: atom_id res chain seq x y z
N LEU A 1 3.41 33.73 10.41
CA LEU A 1 2.29 33.03 11.06
C LEU A 1 2.57 31.54 10.91
N ARG A 2 3.02 30.89 12.03
CA ARG A 2 3.18 29.44 12.12
C ARG A 2 1.79 28.84 12.24
N GLU A 3 1.32 28.14 11.21
CA GLU A 3 0.16 27.26 11.35
C GLU A 3 0.51 26.15 12.35
N SER A 4 -0.29 26.06 13.40
CA SER A 4 -0.16 25.02 14.42
C SER A 4 -0.49 23.67 13.80
N ARG A 5 0.51 22.83 13.58
CA ARG A 5 0.31 21.41 13.29
C ARG A 5 -0.36 20.79 14.51
N ASN A 6 -1.54 20.25 14.36
CA ASN A 6 -2.20 19.47 15.40
C ASN A 6 -1.43 18.15 15.58
N VAL A 7 -0.51 18.14 16.54
CA VAL A 7 0.25 16.96 16.94
C VAL A 7 -0.51 16.29 18.08
N TYR A 8 -1.00 15.08 17.85
CA TYR A 8 -1.60 14.26 18.90
C TYR A 8 -0.59 13.22 19.36
N LEU A 9 -0.06 13.38 20.57
CA LEU A 9 0.78 12.38 21.24
C LEU A 9 -0.12 11.31 21.88
N PHE A 10 -0.16 10.12 21.32
CA PHE A 10 -0.83 8.98 21.93
C PHE A 10 0.20 8.08 22.59
N ARG A 11 0.19 8.01 23.92
CA ARG A 11 0.95 7.01 24.69
C ARG A 11 0.11 5.74 24.75
N PHE A 12 0.59 4.68 24.12
CA PHE A 12 0.00 3.36 24.27
C PHE A 12 0.48 2.75 25.60
N CYS A 13 -0.45 2.59 26.54
CA CYS A 13 -0.19 1.87 27.77
C CYS A 13 -0.57 0.40 27.56
N CYS A 14 0.39 -0.44 27.14
CA CYS A 14 0.26 -1.89 27.24
C CYS A 14 1.25 -2.40 28.28
N MET A 15 0.70 -3.06 29.31
CA MET A 15 1.45 -3.77 30.34
C MET A 15 2.14 -5.00 29.74
N THR A 16 3.33 -4.84 29.18
CA THR A 16 4.34 -5.91 29.05
C THR A 16 5.73 -5.27 28.94
N PHE A 17 6.72 -5.89 29.56
CA PHE A 17 8.07 -5.41 29.82
C PHE A 17 8.95 -5.22 28.56
N THR A 18 8.61 -4.26 27.68
CA THR A 18 9.48 -3.74 26.62
C THR A 18 9.33 -2.22 26.57
N PRO A 19 10.39 -1.46 26.25
CA PRO A 19 10.28 0.00 26.16
C PRO A 19 9.19 0.36 25.14
N LEU A 20 8.25 1.18 25.60
CA LEU A 20 7.10 1.69 24.83
C LEU A 20 7.62 2.53 23.66
N ALA A 21 7.54 2.01 22.45
CA ALA A 21 7.62 2.85 21.26
C ALA A 21 6.38 3.76 21.25
N THR A 22 6.60 5.05 21.33
CA THR A 22 5.52 6.05 21.22
C THR A 22 5.35 6.35 19.73
N LEU A 23 4.22 5.94 19.14
CA LEU A 23 3.87 6.39 17.80
C LEU A 23 3.43 7.86 17.87
N VAL A 24 4.08 8.70 17.10
CA VAL A 24 3.63 10.09 16.88
C VAL A 24 2.68 10.07 15.70
N LEU A 25 1.44 10.48 15.94
CA LEU A 25 0.41 10.57 14.92
C LEU A 25 0.17 12.05 14.58
N ILE A 26 0.35 12.39 13.32
CA ILE A 26 0.17 13.75 12.79
C ILE A 26 -1.01 13.73 11.81
N VAL A 27 -1.97 14.63 12.00
CA VAL A 27 -2.99 14.90 10.97
C VAL A 27 -2.36 15.77 9.89
N VAL A 28 -2.32 15.25 8.67
CA VAL A 28 -1.78 15.96 7.51
C VAL A 28 -2.92 16.70 6.81
N PRO A 29 -2.80 18.01 6.56
CA PRO A 29 -3.83 18.76 5.85
C PRO A 29 -4.14 18.17 4.47
N GLY A 30 -5.42 18.10 4.11
CA GLY A 30 -5.87 17.54 2.83
C GLY A 30 -6.94 16.47 3.03
N SER A 31 -7.40 15.91 1.91
CA SER A 31 -8.40 14.85 1.90
C SER A 31 -8.13 13.91 0.72
N LEU A 32 -7.88 12.64 1.01
CA LEU A 32 -7.58 11.60 0.03
C LEU A 32 -8.46 10.37 0.27
N LYS A 33 -8.85 9.68 -0.80
CA LYS A 33 -9.52 8.39 -0.70
C LYS A 33 -8.55 7.21 -0.67
N GLN A 34 -7.33 7.43 -1.21
CA GLN A 34 -6.26 6.43 -1.30
C GLN A 34 -4.91 7.15 -1.29
N ILE A 35 -3.92 6.52 -0.70
CA ILE A 35 -2.53 7.01 -0.59
C ILE A 35 -1.58 5.86 -0.82
N ASP A 36 -0.43 6.14 -1.41
CA ASP A 36 0.65 5.18 -1.52
C ASP A 36 2.01 5.84 -1.31
N ALA A 37 2.89 5.13 -0.62
CA ALA A 37 4.23 5.58 -0.28
C ALA A 37 5.25 4.49 -0.63
N GLY A 38 6.26 4.85 -1.37
CA GLY A 38 7.31 3.92 -1.77
C GLY A 38 8.48 4.64 -2.41
N ASN A 39 9.66 4.07 -2.24
CA ASN A 39 10.90 4.60 -2.82
C ASN A 39 11.12 6.10 -2.51
N GLY A 40 10.76 6.53 -1.28
CA GLY A 40 10.91 7.90 -0.81
C GLY A 40 9.91 8.90 -1.39
N GLN A 41 8.85 8.45 -2.03
CA GLN A 41 7.80 9.27 -2.61
C GLN A 41 6.44 8.94 -1.99
N VAL A 42 5.55 9.92 -1.98
CA VAL A 42 4.15 9.74 -1.53
C VAL A 42 3.21 10.31 -2.57
N PHE A 43 2.28 9.50 -3.01
CA PHE A 43 1.22 9.89 -3.95
C PHE A 43 -0.15 9.57 -3.35
N GLY A 44 -1.18 10.26 -3.81
CA GLY A 44 -2.54 9.96 -3.41
C GLY A 44 -3.56 10.49 -4.38
N VAL A 45 -4.78 9.98 -4.27
CA VAL A 45 -5.91 10.42 -5.07
C VAL A 45 -7.08 10.81 -4.16
N ASN A 46 -7.76 11.89 -4.51
CA ASN A 46 -8.94 12.35 -3.77
C ASN A 46 -10.25 11.76 -4.34
N SER A 47 -11.38 12.12 -3.75
CA SER A 47 -12.70 11.63 -4.17
C SER A 47 -13.14 12.11 -5.56
N ALA A 48 -12.48 13.12 -6.13
CA ALA A 48 -12.69 13.61 -7.49
C ALA A 48 -11.70 13.00 -8.50
N ASP A 49 -10.97 11.92 -8.12
CA ASP A 49 -9.93 11.29 -8.92
C ASP A 49 -8.73 12.21 -9.26
N GLU A 50 -8.59 13.32 -8.55
CA GLU A 50 -7.43 14.20 -8.71
C GLU A 50 -6.20 13.60 -7.99
N ILE A 51 -5.05 13.71 -8.65
CA ILE A 51 -3.78 13.11 -8.24
C ILE A 51 -2.94 14.15 -7.50
N TYR A 52 -2.33 13.75 -6.40
CA TYR A 52 -1.43 14.57 -5.62
C TYR A 52 -0.15 13.81 -5.27
N THR A 53 0.97 14.54 -5.18
CA THR A 53 2.22 14.07 -4.59
C THR A 53 2.62 14.96 -3.43
N LEU A 54 3.21 14.39 -2.40
CA LEU A 54 3.70 15.12 -1.24
C LEU A 54 5.18 15.46 -1.45
N TYR A 55 5.50 16.74 -1.51
CA TYR A 55 6.88 17.22 -1.61
C TYR A 55 7.16 18.25 -0.53
N SER A 56 8.19 18.02 0.28
CA SER A 56 8.56 18.90 1.40
C SER A 56 7.40 19.30 2.31
N GLY A 57 6.48 18.34 2.57
CA GLY A 57 5.30 18.53 3.42
C GLY A 57 4.14 19.29 2.76
N VAL A 58 4.19 19.53 1.45
CA VAL A 58 3.14 20.22 0.69
C VAL A 58 2.58 19.31 -0.38
N TRP A 59 1.24 19.16 -0.40
CA TRP A 59 0.55 18.46 -1.48
C TRP A 59 0.57 19.29 -2.77
N THR A 60 1.12 18.70 -3.82
CA THR A 60 1.17 19.30 -5.17
C THR A 60 0.30 18.47 -6.10
N LYS A 61 -0.62 19.11 -6.80
CA LYS A 61 -1.48 18.46 -7.78
C LYS A 61 -0.67 18.00 -8.99
N VAL A 62 -0.83 16.74 -9.38
CA VAL A 62 -0.27 16.17 -10.60
C VAL A 62 -1.36 16.15 -11.66
N PRO A 63 -1.09 16.64 -12.89
CA PRO A 63 -2.07 16.59 -13.98
C PRO A 63 -2.54 15.15 -14.24
N GLY A 64 -3.81 14.98 -14.61
CA GLY A 64 -4.42 13.68 -14.90
C GLY A 64 -5.56 13.33 -13.94
N SER A 65 -6.10 12.11 -14.10
CA SER A 65 -7.20 11.61 -13.28
C SER A 65 -7.05 10.10 -13.08
N LEU A 66 -6.99 9.67 -11.84
CA LEU A 66 -6.80 8.27 -11.44
C LEU A 66 -7.73 7.94 -10.27
N LYS A 67 -8.29 6.73 -10.27
CA LYS A 67 -9.01 6.20 -9.11
C LYS A 67 -8.10 5.53 -8.08
N HIS A 68 -6.89 5.10 -8.51
CA HIS A 68 -5.86 4.47 -7.70
C HIS A 68 -4.48 4.82 -8.24
N VAL A 69 -3.51 5.09 -7.37
CA VAL A 69 -2.11 5.36 -7.71
C VAL A 69 -1.22 4.50 -6.84
N SER A 70 -0.10 4.03 -7.38
CA SER A 70 0.93 3.33 -6.61
C SER A 70 2.32 3.79 -7.00
N VAL A 71 3.22 3.84 -6.03
CA VAL A 71 4.61 4.29 -6.19
C VAL A 71 5.56 3.32 -5.48
N GLY A 72 6.64 2.98 -6.17
CA GLY A 72 7.64 2.05 -5.64
C GLY A 72 8.83 1.89 -6.56
N PRO A 73 9.62 0.82 -6.39
CA PRO A 73 10.77 0.54 -7.25
C PRO A 73 10.42 0.38 -8.73
N ALA A 74 9.18 -0.01 -9.06
CA ALA A 74 8.71 -0.09 -10.44
C ALA A 74 8.32 1.27 -11.05
N GLY A 75 8.44 2.37 -10.30
CA GLY A 75 8.04 3.72 -10.71
C GLY A 75 6.67 4.13 -10.18
N VAL A 76 6.02 5.07 -10.85
CA VAL A 76 4.68 5.55 -10.47
C VAL A 76 3.67 5.04 -11.49
N TRP A 77 2.68 4.33 -10.99
CA TRP A 77 1.65 3.68 -11.77
C TRP A 77 0.27 4.09 -11.26
N GLY A 78 -0.72 4.00 -12.13
CA GLY A 78 -2.08 4.27 -11.71
C GLY A 78 -3.11 3.63 -12.62
N VAL A 79 -4.36 3.64 -12.16
CA VAL A 79 -5.50 3.19 -12.95
C VAL A 79 -6.57 4.27 -12.96
N SER A 80 -7.10 4.53 -14.13
CA SER A 80 -8.19 5.50 -14.32
C SER A 80 -9.56 4.95 -13.90
N ALA A 81 -10.57 5.77 -13.88
CA ALA A 81 -11.97 5.35 -13.63
C ALA A 81 -12.44 4.26 -14.60
N GLY A 82 -11.92 4.24 -15.83
CA GLY A 82 -12.22 3.24 -16.87
C GLY A 82 -11.29 2.02 -16.85
N ASP A 83 -10.56 1.78 -15.76
CA ASP A 83 -9.61 0.66 -15.60
C ASP A 83 -8.36 0.73 -16.51
N TYR A 84 -8.15 1.83 -17.25
CA TYR A 84 -6.92 2.00 -18.04
C TYR A 84 -5.72 2.11 -17.12
N ILE A 85 -4.67 1.37 -17.46
CA ILE A 85 -3.40 1.36 -16.75
C ILE A 85 -2.52 2.48 -17.28
N LEU A 86 -1.95 3.29 -16.40
CA LEU A 86 -1.07 4.40 -16.74
C LEU A 86 0.24 4.31 -15.94
N ASN A 87 1.32 4.68 -16.60
CA ASN A 87 2.64 4.82 -15.99
C ASN A 87 3.12 6.27 -16.15
N LEU A 88 3.63 6.86 -15.08
CA LEU A 88 4.17 8.23 -15.11
C LEU A 88 5.60 8.20 -15.67
N GLN A 89 5.78 8.76 -16.85
CA GLN A 89 7.08 8.82 -17.54
C GLN A 89 7.43 10.27 -17.88
N ARG A 90 8.52 10.78 -17.32
CA ARG A 90 9.03 12.14 -17.57
C ARG A 90 7.99 13.25 -17.33
N GLY A 91 7.06 13.03 -16.41
CA GLY A 91 5.99 13.96 -16.07
C GLY A 91 4.66 13.75 -16.79
N ASP A 92 4.60 12.83 -17.76
CA ASP A 92 3.39 12.51 -18.52
C ASP A 92 2.86 11.12 -18.20
N TRP A 93 1.53 10.97 -18.13
CA TRP A 93 0.88 9.68 -17.99
C TRP A 93 0.79 8.96 -19.33
N VAL A 94 1.48 7.84 -19.44
CA VAL A 94 1.49 6.99 -20.64
C VAL A 94 0.58 5.78 -20.42
N VAL A 95 -0.36 5.56 -21.33
CA VAL A 95 -1.26 4.40 -21.27
C VAL A 95 -0.49 3.13 -21.57
N VAL A 96 -0.61 2.16 -20.68
CA VAL A 96 -0.07 0.81 -20.85
C VAL A 96 -1.21 -0.14 -21.22
N ARG A 97 -0.98 -1.00 -22.21
CA ARG A 97 -1.99 -1.96 -22.68
C ARG A 97 -2.44 -2.89 -21.54
N GLY A 98 -3.74 -3.04 -21.37
CA GLY A 98 -4.39 -3.86 -20.36
C GLY A 98 -5.42 -3.08 -19.56
N LEU A 99 -6.15 -3.75 -18.70
CA LEU A 99 -7.15 -3.15 -17.81
C LEU A 99 -6.96 -3.72 -16.40
N LEU A 100 -6.85 -2.84 -15.40
CA LEU A 100 -6.79 -3.20 -13.98
C LEU A 100 -7.69 -2.26 -13.20
N LYS A 101 -8.29 -2.75 -12.11
CA LYS A 101 -9.00 -1.89 -11.14
C LYS A 101 -8.08 -1.38 -10.02
N GLN A 102 -6.96 -2.07 -9.78
CA GLN A 102 -5.93 -1.71 -8.80
C GLN A 102 -4.57 -2.15 -9.34
N VAL A 103 -3.54 -1.30 -9.18
CA VAL A 103 -2.15 -1.54 -9.56
C VAL A 103 -1.25 -1.29 -8.36
N ASP A 104 -0.18 -2.05 -8.26
CA ASP A 104 0.86 -1.93 -7.26
C ASP A 104 2.24 -1.83 -7.94
N ALA A 105 3.07 -0.93 -7.46
CA ALA A 105 4.42 -0.65 -7.96
C ALA A 105 5.52 -1.05 -6.97
N GLY A 106 5.17 -1.70 -5.87
CA GLY A 106 6.09 -2.09 -4.78
C GLY A 106 6.99 -3.26 -5.11
N GLY A 107 6.71 -4.03 -6.17
CA GLY A 107 7.59 -5.08 -6.67
C GLY A 107 8.96 -4.54 -7.10
N SER A 108 10.01 -5.36 -6.99
CA SER A 108 11.41 -4.91 -7.16
C SER A 108 11.68 -4.13 -8.45
N VAL A 109 11.03 -4.49 -9.57
CA VAL A 109 11.15 -3.81 -10.87
C VAL A 109 9.93 -4.03 -11.76
N PHE A 110 8.79 -4.47 -11.20
CA PHE A 110 7.60 -4.78 -11.98
C PHE A 110 6.35 -4.29 -11.26
N PRO A 111 5.37 -3.73 -11.97
CA PRO A 111 4.05 -3.51 -11.43
C PRO A 111 3.24 -4.81 -11.43
N ALA A 112 2.32 -4.91 -10.51
CA ALA A 112 1.35 -5.99 -10.40
C ALA A 112 -0.04 -5.42 -10.14
N GLY A 113 -1.08 -6.23 -10.19
CA GLY A 113 -2.42 -5.73 -9.90
C GLY A 113 -3.51 -6.73 -10.21
N VAL A 114 -4.74 -6.27 -10.05
CA VAL A 114 -5.95 -7.07 -10.28
C VAL A 114 -6.94 -6.34 -11.18
N ASN A 115 -7.64 -7.09 -12.02
CA ASN A 115 -8.67 -6.54 -12.89
C ASN A 115 -10.07 -6.55 -12.22
N SER A 116 -11.08 -6.05 -12.93
CA SER A 116 -12.47 -6.01 -12.43
C SER A 116 -13.11 -7.38 -12.21
N ASN A 117 -12.51 -8.46 -12.73
CA ASN A 117 -12.92 -9.85 -12.49
C ASN A 117 -12.09 -10.52 -11.38
N ASP A 118 -11.29 -9.75 -10.62
CA ASP A 118 -10.35 -10.24 -9.60
C ASP A 118 -9.21 -11.12 -10.17
N ASP A 119 -9.00 -11.13 -11.49
CA ASP A 119 -7.85 -11.80 -12.10
C ASP A 119 -6.56 -11.03 -11.75
N ILE A 120 -5.51 -11.79 -11.43
CA ILE A 120 -4.24 -11.27 -10.93
C ILE A 120 -3.24 -11.21 -12.09
N TYR A 121 -2.51 -10.11 -12.18
CA TYR A 121 -1.49 -9.90 -13.22
C TYR A 121 -0.22 -9.30 -12.65
N CYS A 122 0.92 -9.59 -13.29
CA CYS A 122 2.15 -8.85 -13.14
C CYS A 122 2.77 -8.56 -14.51
N LEU A 123 3.50 -7.45 -14.63
CA LEU A 123 4.19 -7.05 -15.85
C LEU A 123 5.71 -7.14 -15.62
N PRO A 124 6.39 -8.17 -16.15
CA PRO A 124 7.86 -8.25 -16.06
C PRO A 124 8.51 -7.09 -16.81
N ALA A 125 9.79 -6.83 -16.54
CA ALA A 125 10.54 -5.74 -17.17
C ALA A 125 10.56 -5.83 -18.71
N GLU A 126 10.49 -7.05 -19.23
CA GLU A 126 10.38 -7.31 -20.67
C GLU A 126 9.18 -8.22 -20.93
N GLY A 127 8.35 -7.85 -21.92
CA GLY A 127 7.22 -8.67 -22.34
C GLY A 127 5.85 -8.02 -22.12
N SER A 128 4.87 -8.83 -21.76
CA SER A 128 3.48 -8.44 -21.55
C SER A 128 2.97 -8.93 -20.19
N TRP A 129 1.80 -8.42 -19.79
CA TRP A 129 1.14 -8.87 -18.58
C TRP A 129 0.98 -10.39 -18.54
N ILE A 130 1.42 -10.97 -17.43
CA ILE A 130 1.32 -12.40 -17.12
C ILE A 130 0.14 -12.58 -16.16
N ASN A 131 -0.81 -13.42 -16.51
CA ASN A 131 -1.89 -13.81 -15.59
C ASN A 131 -1.35 -14.79 -14.55
N ILE A 132 -1.58 -14.49 -13.28
CA ILE A 132 -1.27 -15.36 -12.16
C ILE A 132 -2.57 -16.06 -11.74
N GLN A 133 -2.56 -17.38 -11.68
CA GLN A 133 -3.74 -18.15 -11.30
C GLN A 133 -4.22 -17.79 -9.89
N GLY A 134 -5.52 -17.57 -9.74
CA GLY A 134 -6.17 -17.16 -8.49
C GLY A 134 -7.10 -15.98 -8.69
N LYS A 135 -7.72 -15.54 -7.61
CA LYS A 135 -8.65 -14.40 -7.59
C LYS A 135 -8.41 -13.56 -6.35
N LEU A 136 -8.07 -12.28 -6.53
CA LEU A 136 -7.87 -11.32 -5.46
C LEU A 136 -8.58 -10.01 -5.80
N LYS A 137 -9.12 -9.33 -4.81
CA LYS A 137 -9.68 -7.98 -4.97
C LYS A 137 -8.64 -6.89 -4.79
N TYR A 138 -7.53 -7.19 -4.10
CA TYR A 138 -6.39 -6.31 -3.84
C TYR A 138 -5.10 -7.12 -3.81
N TYR A 139 -4.02 -6.58 -4.38
CA TYR A 139 -2.73 -7.25 -4.53
C TYR A 139 -1.58 -6.25 -4.38
N SER A 140 -0.63 -6.54 -3.51
CA SER A 140 0.54 -5.71 -3.25
C SER A 140 1.80 -6.55 -3.17
N CYS A 141 2.89 -6.04 -3.73
CA CYS A 141 4.17 -6.72 -3.86
C CYS A 141 5.28 -5.92 -3.20
N GLY A 142 6.22 -6.62 -2.60
CA GLY A 142 7.43 -6.06 -2.02
C GLY A 142 8.67 -6.85 -2.40
N SER A 143 9.75 -6.65 -1.67
CA SER A 143 11.06 -7.22 -1.97
C SER A 143 11.13 -8.75 -1.85
N TYR A 144 10.26 -9.38 -1.05
CA TYR A 144 10.36 -10.81 -0.73
C TYR A 144 9.17 -11.64 -1.20
N SER A 145 8.03 -11.01 -1.38
CA SER A 145 6.76 -11.69 -1.64
C SER A 145 5.72 -10.72 -2.14
N CYS A 146 4.64 -11.28 -2.69
CA CYS A 146 3.42 -10.53 -2.92
C CYS A 146 2.31 -11.06 -2.01
N TRP A 147 1.45 -10.17 -1.57
CA TRP A 147 0.32 -10.47 -0.70
C TRP A 147 -0.96 -10.00 -1.35
N GLY A 148 -2.05 -10.63 -1.02
CA GLY A 148 -3.35 -10.19 -1.50
C GLY A 148 -4.50 -10.68 -0.65
N VAL A 149 -5.64 -10.07 -0.87
CA VAL A 149 -6.90 -10.42 -0.22
C VAL A 149 -7.96 -10.70 -1.28
N ASN A 150 -8.77 -11.72 -1.06
CA ASN A 150 -9.85 -12.05 -1.98
C ASN A 150 -11.18 -11.35 -1.60
N SER A 151 -12.23 -11.58 -2.38
CA SER A 151 -13.56 -10.97 -2.15
C SER A 151 -14.21 -11.38 -0.83
N ALA A 152 -13.74 -12.47 -0.19
CA ALA A 152 -14.19 -12.93 1.13
C ALA A 152 -13.26 -12.49 2.27
N ASP A 153 -12.35 -11.51 2.03
CA ASP A 153 -11.36 -11.00 2.98
C ASP A 153 -10.29 -12.01 3.42
N ASN A 154 -10.22 -13.19 2.76
CA ASN A 154 -9.14 -14.14 3.04
C ASN A 154 -7.81 -13.61 2.51
N ILE A 155 -6.75 -13.84 3.30
CA ILE A 155 -5.40 -13.33 3.06
C ILE A 155 -4.55 -14.43 2.43
N TYR A 156 -3.77 -14.06 1.41
CA TYR A 156 -2.86 -14.98 0.71
C TYR A 156 -1.49 -14.34 0.49
N ILE A 157 -0.45 -15.18 0.52
CA ILE A 157 0.92 -14.82 0.16
C ILE A 157 1.42 -15.66 -1.01
N MET A 158 2.14 -15.00 -1.94
CA MET A 158 2.94 -15.62 -3.00
C MET A 158 4.41 -15.44 -2.67
N LYS A 159 5.13 -16.54 -2.46
CA LYS A 159 6.57 -16.56 -2.16
C LYS A 159 7.41 -16.72 -3.43
N GLY A 160 8.69 -16.45 -3.34
CA GLY A 160 9.64 -16.67 -4.44
C GLY A 160 9.48 -15.68 -5.60
N VAL A 161 8.92 -14.52 -5.31
CA VAL A 161 8.86 -13.41 -6.26
C VAL A 161 10.23 -12.78 -6.38
N THR A 162 10.67 -12.56 -7.63
CA THR A 162 11.96 -11.92 -7.95
C THR A 162 11.78 -10.95 -9.13
N PRO A 163 12.76 -10.06 -9.39
CA PRO A 163 12.70 -9.15 -10.54
C PRO A 163 12.43 -9.83 -11.89
N THR A 164 12.92 -11.06 -12.07
CA THR A 164 12.77 -11.85 -13.31
C THR A 164 11.63 -12.87 -13.23
N LYS A 165 11.01 -13.04 -12.06
CA LYS A 165 9.93 -14.00 -11.82
C LYS A 165 8.83 -13.36 -10.99
N CYS A 166 8.10 -12.43 -11.58
CA CYS A 166 7.03 -11.69 -10.90
C CYS A 166 5.85 -12.57 -10.45
N GLY A 167 5.65 -13.74 -11.05
CA GLY A 167 4.67 -14.75 -10.62
C GLY A 167 5.10 -15.60 -9.43
N GLY A 168 6.34 -15.46 -8.95
CA GLY A 168 6.85 -16.18 -7.79
C GLY A 168 6.84 -17.70 -7.96
N SER A 169 6.48 -18.41 -6.90
CA SER A 169 6.37 -19.89 -6.89
C SER A 169 5.16 -20.41 -7.64
N LEU A 170 4.21 -19.55 -8.03
CA LEU A 170 2.89 -19.87 -8.59
C LEU A 170 2.00 -20.67 -7.61
N GLN A 171 2.33 -20.67 -6.33
CA GLN A 171 1.57 -21.34 -5.29
C GLN A 171 1.20 -20.33 -4.21
N TRP A 172 -0.09 -20.26 -3.92
CA TRP A 172 -0.64 -19.42 -2.86
C TRP A 172 -0.62 -20.18 -1.53
N GLU A 173 -0.18 -19.50 -0.48
CA GLU A 173 -0.37 -19.94 0.90
C GLU A 173 -1.40 -19.02 1.56
N GLN A 174 -2.44 -19.61 2.13
CA GLN A 174 -3.42 -18.84 2.90
C GLN A 174 -2.87 -18.51 4.28
N ILE A 175 -3.05 -17.27 4.70
CA ILE A 175 -2.65 -16.77 6.01
C ILE A 175 -3.91 -16.53 6.85
N ASP A 176 -3.89 -16.97 8.09
CA ASP A 176 -5.00 -16.75 9.02
C ASP A 176 -5.28 -15.26 9.24
N GLY A 177 -6.56 -14.93 9.35
CA GLY A 177 -7.06 -13.58 9.53
C GLY A 177 -8.01 -13.15 8.43
N ALA A 178 -8.48 -11.92 8.50
CA ALA A 178 -9.35 -11.33 7.50
C ALA A 178 -9.00 -9.84 7.31
N LEU A 179 -8.74 -9.44 6.08
CA LEU A 179 -8.40 -8.06 5.72
C LEU A 179 -9.16 -7.62 4.46
N SER A 180 -9.57 -6.37 4.42
CA SER A 180 -10.22 -5.76 3.27
C SER A 180 -9.22 -5.22 2.24
N MET A 181 -8.04 -4.80 2.71
CA MET A 181 -6.89 -4.43 1.87
C MET A 181 -5.59 -4.79 2.60
N ILE A 182 -4.51 -4.95 1.84
CA ILE A 182 -3.18 -5.31 2.34
C ILE A 182 -2.13 -4.54 1.56
N GLU A 183 -1.06 -4.13 2.24
CA GLU A 183 0.03 -3.36 1.65
C GLU A 183 1.37 -3.95 2.05
N VAL A 184 2.26 -4.07 1.08
CA VAL A 184 3.65 -4.50 1.26
C VAL A 184 4.57 -3.34 0.92
N SER A 185 5.29 -2.85 1.90
CA SER A 185 6.21 -1.73 1.72
C SER A 185 7.48 -2.11 0.97
N THR A 186 8.22 -1.09 0.54
CA THR A 186 9.51 -1.25 -0.17
C THR A 186 10.53 -2.04 0.66
N ASP A 187 10.53 -1.90 1.98
CA ASP A 187 11.40 -2.63 2.91
C ASP A 187 10.85 -4.02 3.30
N GLY A 188 9.69 -4.40 2.77
CA GLY A 188 9.05 -5.71 2.96
C GLY A 188 8.15 -5.82 4.18
N LYS A 189 7.91 -4.75 4.94
CA LYS A 189 6.90 -4.74 6.00
C LYS A 189 5.50 -4.90 5.40
N VAL A 190 4.61 -5.56 6.13
CA VAL A 190 3.26 -5.85 5.66
C VAL A 190 2.24 -5.29 6.65
N TYR A 191 1.35 -4.48 6.12
CA TYR A 191 0.24 -3.88 6.85
C TYR A 191 -1.09 -4.24 6.19
N GLY A 192 -2.17 -4.14 6.94
CA GLY A 192 -3.50 -4.36 6.38
C GLY A 192 -4.60 -3.77 7.24
N VAL A 193 -5.75 -3.60 6.63
CA VAL A 193 -6.94 -3.06 7.27
C VAL A 193 -8.08 -4.05 7.08
N ASN A 194 -8.82 -4.35 8.14
CA ASN A 194 -10.00 -5.19 8.04
C ASN A 194 -11.26 -4.39 7.65
N SER A 195 -12.36 -5.07 7.42
CA SER A 195 -13.66 -4.46 7.07
C SER A 195 -14.25 -3.58 8.18
N ASN A 196 -13.78 -3.72 9.43
CA ASN A 196 -14.17 -2.85 10.55
C ASN A 196 -13.35 -1.56 10.61
N GLY A 197 -12.28 -1.43 9.81
CA GLY A 197 -11.35 -0.31 9.84
C GLY A 197 -10.25 -0.45 10.90
N ASP A 198 -10.02 -1.65 11.42
CA ASP A 198 -8.89 -1.92 12.33
C ASP A 198 -7.62 -2.14 11.52
N LEU A 199 -6.51 -1.56 12.00
CA LEU A 199 -5.20 -1.62 11.38
C LEU A 199 -4.36 -2.73 11.99
N PHE A 200 -3.64 -3.46 11.13
CA PHE A 200 -2.78 -4.57 11.52
C PHE A 200 -1.40 -4.48 10.86
N GLU A 201 -0.40 -4.95 11.58
CA GLU A 201 0.95 -5.18 11.10
C GLU A 201 1.26 -6.68 11.14
N ARG A 202 1.94 -7.20 10.11
CA ARG A 202 2.44 -8.56 10.10
C ARG A 202 3.84 -8.60 10.73
N GLU A 203 3.99 -9.23 11.90
CA GLU A 203 5.26 -9.37 12.59
C GLU A 203 6.12 -10.52 12.02
N GLY A 204 7.45 -10.38 12.16
CA GLY A 204 8.40 -11.42 11.80
C GLY A 204 8.61 -11.63 10.30
N VAL A 205 8.17 -10.70 9.46
CA VAL A 205 8.44 -10.73 8.02
C VAL A 205 9.91 -10.45 7.76
N SER A 206 10.54 -11.28 6.92
CA SER A 206 11.92 -11.12 6.49
C SER A 206 12.17 -11.90 5.20
N SER A 207 13.34 -11.73 4.59
CA SER A 207 13.72 -12.48 3.38
C SER A 207 13.73 -13.99 3.56
N ILE A 208 14.03 -14.48 4.77
CA ILE A 208 14.02 -15.92 5.10
C ILE A 208 12.66 -16.40 5.63
N ASN A 209 11.81 -15.49 6.09
CA ASN A 209 10.43 -15.78 6.52
C ASN A 209 9.45 -14.74 5.93
N PRO A 210 9.17 -14.78 4.62
CA PRO A 210 8.30 -13.80 3.98
C PRO A 210 6.87 -13.78 4.51
N ALA A 211 6.39 -14.91 5.05
CA ALA A 211 5.04 -15.02 5.62
C ALA A 211 4.92 -14.41 7.02
N GLY A 212 6.05 -14.11 7.68
CA GLY A 212 6.03 -13.63 9.06
C GLY A 212 5.46 -14.65 10.04
N THR A 213 5.00 -14.18 11.20
CA THR A 213 4.56 -15.07 12.29
C THR A 213 3.12 -14.86 12.71
N LYS A 214 2.72 -13.61 12.97
CA LYS A 214 1.37 -13.28 13.47
C LYS A 214 0.96 -11.87 13.06
N TRP A 215 -0.33 -11.59 13.13
CA TRP A 215 -0.89 -10.24 13.02
C TRP A 215 -0.87 -9.56 14.39
N ARG A 216 -0.38 -8.32 14.42
CA ARG A 216 -0.48 -7.43 15.57
C ARG A 216 -1.44 -6.29 15.22
N GLN A 217 -2.52 -6.15 15.97
CA GLN A 217 -3.40 -5.00 15.83
C GLN A 217 -2.70 -3.74 16.36
N LEU A 218 -2.73 -2.69 15.57
CA LEU A 218 -2.27 -1.36 15.95
C LEU A 218 -3.49 -0.56 16.43
N PRO A 219 -3.62 -0.29 17.76
CA PRO A 219 -4.81 0.35 18.26
C PRO A 219 -4.84 1.82 17.85
N LEU A 220 -5.89 2.21 17.12
CA LEU A 220 -6.18 3.58 16.73
C LEU A 220 -7.60 3.93 17.13
N TYR A 221 -7.86 5.21 17.46
CA TYR A 221 -9.21 5.68 17.72
C TYR A 221 -10.03 5.90 16.44
N GLN A 222 -9.34 6.16 15.32
CA GLN A 222 -9.96 6.34 14.02
C GLN A 222 -10.07 5.00 13.30
N ARG A 223 -11.12 4.85 12.50
CA ARG A 223 -11.25 3.74 11.57
C ARG A 223 -10.55 4.06 10.27
N ILE A 224 -9.73 3.12 9.82
CA ILE A 224 -8.87 3.23 8.66
C ILE A 224 -9.46 2.45 7.49
N LYS A 225 -9.34 2.97 6.27
CA LYS A 225 -9.74 2.26 5.05
C LYS A 225 -8.57 1.98 4.11
N HIS A 226 -7.45 2.69 4.27
CA HIS A 226 -6.26 2.50 3.46
C HIS A 226 -5.00 2.75 4.27
N VAL A 227 -3.95 1.96 4.01
CA VAL A 227 -2.63 2.06 4.65
C VAL A 227 -1.55 1.94 3.59
N SER A 228 -0.47 2.69 3.75
CA SER A 228 0.79 2.49 3.05
C SER A 228 1.97 2.87 3.95
N TYR A 229 3.14 2.27 3.73
CA TYR A 229 4.32 2.51 4.56
C TYR A 229 5.58 2.63 3.71
N ASP A 230 6.36 3.65 3.98
CA ASP A 230 7.72 3.77 3.45
C ASP A 230 8.58 4.66 4.35
N GLY A 231 9.87 4.31 4.49
CA GLY A 231 10.88 5.17 5.11
C GLY A 231 10.60 5.58 6.57
N GLY A 232 9.89 4.75 7.36
CA GLY A 232 9.54 5.06 8.75
C GLY A 232 8.22 5.82 8.91
N HIS A 233 7.51 6.11 7.82
CA HIS A 233 6.22 6.77 7.80
C HIS A 233 5.11 5.78 7.48
N LEU A 234 4.16 5.63 8.38
CA LEU A 234 2.94 4.84 8.18
C LEU A 234 1.79 5.79 7.84
N TRP A 235 1.46 5.83 6.56
CA TRP A 235 0.41 6.67 6.01
C TRP A 235 -0.94 5.97 6.08
N LEU A 236 -1.93 6.67 6.61
CA LEU A 236 -3.26 6.13 6.81
C LEU A 236 -4.32 7.06 6.23
N ILE A 237 -5.34 6.47 5.61
CA ILE A 237 -6.56 7.18 5.22
C ILE A 237 -7.71 6.67 6.08
N THR A 238 -8.35 7.59 6.77
CA THR A 238 -9.53 7.30 7.58
C THR A 238 -10.79 7.14 6.73
N LEU A 239 -11.87 6.64 7.30
CA LEU A 239 -13.15 6.48 6.59
C LEU A 239 -13.70 7.81 6.05
N ASP A 240 -13.39 8.93 6.69
CA ASP A 240 -13.81 10.29 6.29
C ASP A 240 -12.81 11.00 5.36
N ASN A 241 -11.82 10.27 4.83
CA ASN A 241 -10.75 10.77 3.94
C ASN A 241 -9.69 11.66 4.60
N SER A 242 -9.62 11.73 5.92
CA SER A 242 -8.52 12.41 6.60
C SER A 242 -7.21 11.65 6.40
N ILE A 243 -6.10 12.38 6.31
CA ILE A 243 -4.77 11.85 6.09
C ILE A 243 -4.02 11.86 7.42
N LEU A 244 -3.48 10.71 7.81
CA LEU A 244 -2.64 10.59 9.01
C LEU A 244 -1.25 10.09 8.62
N ASP A 245 -0.23 10.64 9.26
CA ASP A 245 1.15 10.19 9.21
C ASP A 245 1.56 9.72 10.61
N CYS A 246 1.92 8.46 10.74
CA CYS A 246 2.40 7.88 11.98
C CYS A 246 3.89 7.55 11.84
N THR A 247 4.70 8.05 12.78
CA THR A 247 6.14 7.78 12.83
C THR A 247 6.51 7.19 14.18
N ASP A 248 7.56 6.37 14.21
CA ASP A 248 8.17 5.95 15.46
C ASP A 248 8.89 7.14 16.09
N ASP A 249 8.60 7.40 17.36
CA ASP A 249 9.31 8.42 18.13
C ASP A 249 10.69 7.85 18.53
N LEU A 250 11.61 7.82 17.55
CA LEU A 250 13.00 7.49 17.76
C LEU A 250 13.85 8.75 17.52
N ASN A 251 13.75 9.71 18.51
CA ASN A 251 14.84 10.66 18.78
C ASN A 251 14.70 11.22 20.19
#